data_9158e0056b7eb53f6a86ecf3b80b4e72
#
_entry.id   9158e0056b7eb53f6a86ecf3b80b4e72
#
_cell.length_a   1.000
_cell.length_b   1.000
_cell.length_c   1.000
_cell.angle_alpha   90.00
_cell.angle_beta   90.00
_cell.angle_gamma   90.00
#
_symmetry.space_group_name_H-M   'P 1'
#
loop_
_entity.id
_entity.type
_entity.pdbx_description
1 polymer ?
#
loop_
_entity_poly.entity_id
_entity_poly.type
_entity_poly.pdbx_seq_one_letter_code
_entity_poly.pdbx_strand_id
1 'polypeptide(L)'
;MARPRPKHIGIVACSAEGAALCYRTICDEAPALMGRHQHPEISMHTYCLGEYMEHVYCDDWQGVADLMLSSADKLAKAGADFLISPDNTIHHALEFVVPRSPLPWLHIVDEVAAVAKSRGYRKLAITGTKITMEGTVYQKKLLAAGFEYAVPDAAARARIDEVIFDELVNGIFTEESRTYLQQVIGRMSHQGCDAVVLGCTEIPLLIDDISSPLPTLDSTRILARAALQRALE
;
A
#
# COMPACT_ATOMS: atom_id res chain seq x y z
N MET A 1 9.00 -18.75 30.51
CA MET A 1 9.65 -18.94 29.19
C MET A 1 9.81 -17.54 28.58
N ALA A 2 11.02 -17.21 28.06
CA ALA A 2 11.22 -15.98 27.33
C ALA A 2 10.34 -16.01 26.07
N ARG A 3 9.63 -14.91 25.74
CA ARG A 3 8.91 -14.81 24.46
C ARG A 3 9.94 -14.92 23.32
N PRO A 4 9.61 -15.65 22.24
CA PRO A 4 10.49 -15.65 21.06
C PRO A 4 10.71 -14.19 20.60
N ARG A 5 11.91 -13.91 20.09
CA ARG A 5 12.21 -12.59 19.55
C ARG A 5 11.31 -12.33 18.33
N PRO A 6 10.62 -11.18 18.27
CA PRO A 6 9.86 -10.82 17.09
C PRO A 6 10.74 -10.79 15.85
N LYS A 7 10.19 -11.16 14.69
CA LYS A 7 10.89 -11.10 13.42
C LYS A 7 11.20 -9.64 13.06
N HIS A 8 12.34 -9.43 12.42
CA HIS A 8 12.82 -8.15 11.96
C HIS A 8 12.15 -7.79 10.61
N ILE A 9 11.46 -6.65 10.57
CA ILE A 9 10.74 -6.15 9.38
C ILE A 9 11.69 -5.34 8.52
N GLY A 10 11.79 -5.69 7.22
CA GLY A 10 12.46 -4.87 6.22
C GLY A 10 11.45 -4.07 5.38
N ILE A 11 11.57 -2.73 5.36
CA ILE A 11 10.74 -1.85 4.53
C ILE A 11 11.54 -1.43 3.31
N VAL A 12 11.13 -1.92 2.13
CA VAL A 12 11.59 -1.40 0.83
C VAL A 12 10.73 -0.20 0.48
N ALA A 13 11.29 0.98 0.72
CA ALA A 13 10.59 2.25 0.56
C ALA A 13 10.71 2.77 -0.89
N CYS A 14 9.64 3.42 -1.36
CA CYS A 14 9.60 4.12 -2.64
C CYS A 14 9.24 5.59 -2.38
N SER A 15 8.00 5.89 -1.95
CA SER A 15 7.64 7.24 -1.52
C SER A 15 7.99 7.47 -0.04
N ALA A 16 8.36 8.71 0.28
CA ALA A 16 8.71 9.10 1.66
C ALA A 16 7.51 8.98 2.60
N GLU A 17 6.35 9.50 2.18
CA GLU A 17 5.13 9.53 3.00
C GLU A 17 4.62 8.13 3.29
N GLY A 18 4.57 7.25 2.26
CA GLY A 18 4.14 5.87 2.44
C GLY A 18 5.02 5.07 3.39
N ALA A 19 6.33 5.22 3.24
CA ALA A 19 7.29 4.55 4.11
C ALA A 19 7.19 5.06 5.55
N ALA A 20 7.09 6.37 5.75
CA ALA A 20 6.94 6.98 7.07
C ALA A 20 5.62 6.59 7.73
N LEU A 21 4.50 6.60 6.99
CA LEU A 21 3.19 6.19 7.49
C LEU A 21 3.20 4.72 7.93
N CYS A 22 3.77 3.84 7.10
CA CYS A 22 3.89 2.42 7.41
C CYS A 22 4.73 2.19 8.67
N TYR A 23 5.93 2.77 8.74
CA TYR A 23 6.81 2.69 9.91
C TYR A 23 6.11 3.18 11.18
N ARG A 24 5.49 4.38 11.14
CA ARG A 24 4.78 4.94 12.28
C ARG A 24 3.62 4.07 12.72
N THR A 25 2.82 3.56 11.78
CA THR A 25 1.70 2.66 12.09
C THR A 25 2.17 1.43 12.85
N ILE A 26 3.27 0.79 12.41
CA ILE A 26 3.85 -0.36 13.13
C ILE A 26 4.26 0.05 14.55
N CYS A 27 4.99 1.16 14.71
CA CYS A 27 5.50 1.60 16.00
C CYS A 27 4.38 2.06 16.95
N ASP A 28 3.35 2.74 16.44
CA ASP A 28 2.24 3.28 17.23
C ASP A 28 1.27 2.18 17.70
N GLU A 29 1.08 1.12 16.90
CA GLU A 29 0.15 0.03 17.21
C GLU A 29 0.81 -1.15 17.95
N ALA A 30 2.12 -1.34 17.81
CA ALA A 30 2.84 -2.43 18.45
C ALA A 30 2.73 -2.48 20.00
N PRO A 31 2.72 -1.36 20.75
CA PRO A 31 2.59 -1.39 22.20
C PRO A 31 1.34 -2.09 22.72
N ALA A 32 0.24 -2.08 21.95
CA ALA A 32 -0.99 -2.80 22.32
C ALA A 32 -0.82 -4.32 22.30
N LEU A 33 0.12 -4.85 21.51
CA LEU A 33 0.38 -6.28 21.34
C LEU A 33 1.62 -6.74 22.12
N MET A 34 2.64 -5.90 22.21
CA MET A 34 3.95 -6.26 22.74
C MET A 34 4.20 -5.73 24.15
N GLY A 35 3.50 -4.68 24.55
CA GLY A 35 3.70 -3.98 25.79
C GLY A 35 4.29 -2.58 25.59
N ARG A 36 4.20 -1.77 26.63
CA ARG A 36 4.57 -0.35 26.59
C ARG A 36 5.98 -0.15 26.03
N HIS A 37 6.14 0.77 25.08
CA HIS A 37 7.39 1.14 24.41
C HIS A 37 8.06 0.02 23.60
N GLN A 38 7.34 -1.04 23.26
CA GLN A 38 7.89 -2.14 22.48
C GLN A 38 7.32 -2.15 21.06
N HIS A 39 8.19 -2.46 20.10
CA HIS A 39 7.86 -2.74 18.71
C HIS A 39 8.88 -3.73 18.13
N PRO A 40 8.61 -4.42 17.00
CA PRO A 40 9.60 -5.24 16.32
C PRO A 40 10.80 -4.41 15.87
N GLU A 41 11.93 -5.05 15.65
CA GLU A 41 13.04 -4.43 14.95
C GLU A 41 12.62 -4.10 13.52
N ILE A 42 12.98 -2.89 13.02
CA ILE A 42 12.60 -2.41 11.69
C ILE A 42 13.83 -1.80 11.04
N SER A 43 14.14 -2.26 9.83
CA SER A 43 15.08 -1.59 8.94
C SER A 43 14.35 -1.07 7.72
N MET A 44 14.71 0.11 7.24
CA MET A 44 14.14 0.71 6.05
C MET A 44 15.26 1.13 5.10
N HIS A 45 15.11 0.80 3.83
CA HIS A 45 15.98 1.30 2.77
C HIS A 45 15.14 1.97 1.68
N THR A 46 15.57 3.16 1.27
CA THR A 46 14.94 3.92 0.18
C THR A 46 15.98 4.36 -0.84
N TYR A 47 15.61 4.26 -2.11
CA TYR A 47 16.22 5.04 -3.20
C TYR A 47 15.43 6.32 -3.41
N CYS A 48 15.94 7.23 -4.22
CA CYS A 48 15.20 8.41 -4.62
C CYS A 48 13.93 7.99 -5.40
N LEU A 49 12.78 8.61 -5.07
CA LEU A 49 11.53 8.37 -5.80
C LEU A 49 11.71 8.60 -7.31
N GLY A 50 12.51 9.60 -7.69
CA GLY A 50 12.82 9.88 -9.10
C GLY A 50 13.41 8.70 -9.84
N GLU A 51 14.29 7.91 -9.21
CA GLU A 51 14.88 6.70 -9.83
C GLU A 51 13.79 5.65 -10.14
N TYR A 52 12.83 5.45 -9.24
CA TYR A 52 11.68 4.58 -9.50
C TYR A 52 10.80 5.12 -10.64
N MET A 53 10.54 6.44 -10.63
CA MET A 53 9.63 7.07 -11.61
C MET A 53 10.22 7.07 -13.02
N GLU A 54 11.55 7.16 -13.20
CA GLU A 54 12.19 7.00 -14.50
C GLU A 54 11.83 5.66 -15.16
N HIS A 55 11.88 4.57 -14.40
CA HIS A 55 11.49 3.25 -14.88
C HIS A 55 9.96 3.12 -15.05
N VAL A 56 9.18 3.62 -14.08
CA VAL A 56 7.71 3.55 -14.10
C VAL A 56 7.14 4.26 -15.33
N TYR A 57 7.62 5.46 -15.66
CA TYR A 57 7.15 6.20 -16.83
C TYR A 57 7.54 5.57 -18.17
N CYS A 58 8.57 4.73 -18.18
CA CYS A 58 9.00 3.97 -19.35
C CYS A 58 8.39 2.56 -19.42
N ASP A 59 7.48 2.19 -18.49
CA ASP A 59 6.93 0.83 -18.33
C ASP A 59 8.03 -0.24 -18.14
N ASP A 60 9.18 0.17 -17.60
CA ASP A 60 10.34 -0.70 -17.32
C ASP A 60 10.22 -1.32 -15.92
N TRP A 61 9.34 -2.30 -15.80
CA TRP A 61 9.12 -3.02 -14.54
C TRP A 61 10.31 -3.88 -14.10
N GLN A 62 11.20 -4.22 -15.03
CA GLN A 62 12.46 -4.90 -14.69
C GLN A 62 13.43 -3.94 -13.96
N GLY A 63 13.54 -2.69 -14.41
CA GLY A 63 14.33 -1.65 -13.73
C GLY A 63 13.78 -1.34 -12.34
N VAL A 64 12.45 -1.25 -12.19
CA VAL A 64 11.81 -1.15 -10.87
C VAL A 64 12.17 -2.35 -9.98
N ALA A 65 12.11 -3.57 -10.53
CA ALA A 65 12.46 -4.78 -9.79
C ALA A 65 13.92 -4.80 -9.34
N ASP A 66 14.84 -4.31 -10.16
CA ASP A 66 16.27 -4.28 -9.82
C ASP A 66 16.56 -3.29 -8.68
N LEU A 67 15.88 -2.15 -8.62
CA LEU A 67 15.94 -1.23 -7.47
C LEU A 67 15.38 -1.89 -6.20
N MET A 68 14.23 -2.57 -6.30
CA MET A 68 13.63 -3.29 -5.18
C MET A 68 14.53 -4.41 -4.66
N LEU A 69 15.14 -5.19 -5.55
CA LEU A 69 16.07 -6.27 -5.18
C LEU A 69 17.34 -5.72 -4.53
N SER A 70 17.89 -4.63 -5.05
CA SER A 70 19.03 -3.96 -4.41
C SER A 70 18.70 -3.49 -2.99
N SER A 71 17.49 -3.00 -2.74
CA SER A 71 17.00 -2.66 -1.41
C SER A 71 16.82 -3.91 -0.55
N ALA A 72 16.26 -4.98 -1.11
CA ALA A 72 16.07 -6.28 -0.44
C ALA A 72 17.39 -6.88 0.05
N ASP A 73 18.43 -6.85 -0.78
CA ASP A 73 19.78 -7.33 -0.43
C ASP A 73 20.41 -6.56 0.73
N LYS A 74 20.21 -5.24 0.78
CA LYS A 74 20.70 -4.40 1.88
C LYS A 74 19.96 -4.71 3.18
N LEU A 75 18.64 -4.89 3.10
CA LEU A 75 17.81 -5.22 4.25
C LEU A 75 18.06 -6.64 4.77
N ALA A 76 18.32 -7.61 3.88
CA ALA A 76 18.75 -8.95 4.28
C ALA A 76 20.09 -8.90 5.03
N LYS A 77 21.06 -8.12 4.54
CA LYS A 77 22.35 -7.89 5.24
C LYS A 77 22.19 -7.17 6.57
N ALA A 78 21.15 -6.32 6.71
CA ALA A 78 20.80 -5.69 7.98
C ALA A 78 20.09 -6.64 8.96
N GLY A 79 19.76 -7.88 8.53
CA GLY A 79 19.16 -8.90 9.38
C GLY A 79 17.64 -8.94 9.34
N ALA A 80 17.00 -8.34 8.34
CA ALA A 80 15.55 -8.47 8.16
C ALA A 80 15.17 -9.94 7.90
N ASP A 81 14.01 -10.36 8.43
CA ASP A 81 13.47 -11.72 8.26
C ASP A 81 12.48 -11.79 7.08
N PHE A 82 11.82 -10.70 6.77
CA PHE A 82 10.89 -10.56 5.64
C PHE A 82 10.76 -9.10 5.20
N LEU A 83 10.16 -8.91 4.03
CA LEU A 83 10.09 -7.60 3.37
C LEU A 83 8.64 -7.18 3.12
N ILE A 84 8.44 -5.87 3.18
CA ILE A 84 7.22 -5.19 2.74
C ILE A 84 7.57 -3.97 1.90
N SER A 85 6.67 -3.57 1.00
CA SER A 85 6.70 -2.25 0.37
C SER A 85 5.34 -1.58 0.52
N PRO A 86 5.25 -0.43 1.16
CA PRO A 86 3.98 0.27 1.36
C PRO A 86 3.53 1.08 0.14
N ASP A 87 4.14 0.88 -1.02
CA ASP A 87 3.78 1.55 -2.26
C ASP A 87 3.05 0.59 -3.21
N ASN A 88 1.84 0.98 -3.64
CA ASN A 88 1.00 0.11 -4.48
C ASN A 88 1.53 -0.02 -5.91
N THR A 89 2.05 1.07 -6.49
CA THR A 89 2.47 1.13 -7.89
C THR A 89 3.60 0.15 -8.18
N ILE A 90 4.64 0.11 -7.33
CA ILE A 90 5.79 -0.76 -7.58
C ILE A 90 5.52 -2.25 -7.36
N HIS A 91 4.34 -2.61 -6.81
CA HIS A 91 3.91 -4.02 -6.76
C HIS A 91 3.72 -4.66 -8.13
N HIS A 92 3.62 -3.87 -9.22
CA HIS A 92 3.72 -4.38 -10.59
C HIS A 92 5.02 -5.14 -10.84
N ALA A 93 6.11 -4.75 -10.19
CA ALA A 93 7.41 -5.39 -10.35
C ALA A 93 7.59 -6.65 -9.47
N LEU A 94 6.69 -6.95 -8.53
CA LEU A 94 6.89 -8.07 -7.60
C LEU A 94 6.95 -9.44 -8.28
N GLU A 95 6.34 -9.63 -9.43
CA GLU A 95 6.49 -10.87 -10.20
C GLU A 95 7.94 -11.12 -10.65
N PHE A 96 8.72 -10.06 -10.89
CA PHE A 96 10.15 -10.13 -11.22
C PHE A 96 11.05 -10.15 -9.97
N VAL A 97 10.56 -9.63 -8.84
CA VAL A 97 11.28 -9.53 -7.56
C VAL A 97 11.25 -10.82 -6.77
N VAL A 98 10.05 -11.39 -6.54
CA VAL A 98 9.86 -12.52 -5.62
C VAL A 98 10.73 -13.72 -5.95
N PRO A 99 10.89 -14.15 -7.22
CA PRO A 99 11.74 -15.30 -7.56
C PRO A 99 13.24 -15.10 -7.30
N ARG A 100 13.68 -13.84 -7.19
CA ARG A 100 15.10 -13.44 -7.07
C ARG A 100 15.42 -12.91 -5.67
N SER A 101 14.40 -12.64 -4.85
CA SER A 101 14.56 -11.99 -3.55
C SER A 101 15.22 -12.91 -2.53
N PRO A 102 16.16 -12.41 -1.70
CA PRO A 102 16.76 -13.18 -0.63
C PRO A 102 15.79 -13.45 0.54
N LEU A 103 14.69 -12.71 0.64
CA LEU A 103 13.74 -12.78 1.74
C LEU A 103 12.30 -12.86 1.21
N PRO A 104 11.37 -13.46 1.99
CA PRO A 104 9.96 -13.49 1.65
C PRO A 104 9.32 -12.10 1.74
N TRP A 105 8.25 -11.87 0.95
CA TRP A 105 7.50 -10.63 0.90
C TRP A 105 6.05 -10.82 1.35
N LEU A 106 5.50 -9.81 2.03
CA LEU A 106 4.05 -9.61 2.09
C LEU A 106 3.61 -8.75 0.91
N HIS A 107 2.54 -9.18 0.25
CA HIS A 107 2.01 -8.45 -0.90
C HIS A 107 0.82 -7.58 -0.47
N ILE A 108 0.92 -6.26 -0.68
CA ILE A 108 -0.08 -5.28 -0.20
C ILE A 108 -1.52 -5.64 -0.60
N VAL A 109 -1.75 -6.13 -1.82
CA VAL A 109 -3.10 -6.49 -2.29
C VAL A 109 -3.63 -7.75 -1.61
N ASP A 110 -2.76 -8.72 -1.28
CA ASP A 110 -3.18 -9.93 -0.57
C ASP A 110 -3.67 -9.58 0.83
N GLU A 111 -2.99 -8.64 1.51
CA GLU A 111 -3.38 -8.17 2.84
C GLU A 111 -4.69 -7.36 2.78
N VAL A 112 -4.86 -6.49 1.77
CA VAL A 112 -6.14 -5.79 1.52
C VAL A 112 -7.27 -6.79 1.29
N ALA A 113 -7.04 -7.81 0.45
CA ALA A 113 -8.04 -8.85 0.17
C ALA A 113 -8.40 -9.66 1.43
N ALA A 114 -7.40 -10.00 2.27
CA ALA A 114 -7.64 -10.70 3.53
C ALA A 114 -8.54 -9.88 4.47
N VAL A 115 -8.27 -8.58 4.64
CA VAL A 115 -9.10 -7.68 5.45
C VAL A 115 -10.49 -7.53 4.84
N ALA A 116 -10.61 -7.31 3.53
CA ALA A 116 -11.90 -7.22 2.84
C ALA A 116 -12.75 -8.48 3.08
N LYS A 117 -12.12 -9.66 2.96
CA LYS A 117 -12.79 -10.95 3.20
C LYS A 117 -13.26 -11.10 4.64
N SER A 118 -12.42 -10.72 5.61
CA SER A 118 -12.77 -10.80 7.03
C SER A 118 -13.96 -9.89 7.42
N ARG A 119 -14.14 -8.78 6.68
CA ARG A 119 -15.24 -7.83 6.84
C ARG A 119 -16.49 -8.18 6.01
N GLY A 120 -16.42 -9.23 5.18
CA GLY A 120 -17.54 -9.71 4.38
C GLY A 120 -17.84 -8.88 3.13
N TYR A 121 -16.89 -8.03 2.68
CA TYR A 121 -17.03 -7.27 1.43
C TYR A 121 -16.96 -8.17 0.21
N ARG A 122 -17.59 -7.77 -0.89
CA ARG A 122 -17.69 -8.54 -2.13
C ARG A 122 -17.24 -7.78 -3.37
N LYS A 123 -17.48 -6.48 -3.41
CA LYS A 123 -17.11 -5.62 -4.54
C LYS A 123 -16.35 -4.38 -4.06
N LEU A 124 -15.11 -4.25 -4.48
CA LEU A 124 -14.23 -3.20 -4.02
C LEU A 124 -14.09 -2.09 -5.07
N ALA A 125 -14.27 -0.83 -4.65
CA ALA A 125 -13.83 0.31 -5.42
C ALA A 125 -12.31 0.44 -5.27
N ILE A 126 -11.58 0.71 -6.36
CA ILE A 126 -10.13 0.92 -6.31
C ILE A 126 -9.84 2.38 -6.66
N THR A 127 -9.19 3.10 -5.74
CA THR A 127 -8.65 4.44 -5.97
C THR A 127 -7.13 4.42 -5.75
N GLY A 128 -6.41 5.34 -6.38
CA GLY A 128 -4.96 5.42 -6.32
C GLY A 128 -4.41 6.16 -7.53
N THR A 129 -3.13 5.98 -7.83
CA THR A 129 -2.56 6.50 -9.08
C THR A 129 -3.24 5.87 -10.29
N LYS A 130 -3.14 6.53 -11.45
CA LYS A 130 -3.67 5.96 -12.71
C LYS A 130 -3.14 4.56 -12.96
N ILE A 131 -1.84 4.33 -12.71
CA ILE A 131 -1.19 3.02 -12.86
C ILE A 131 -1.82 1.98 -11.91
N THR A 132 -2.11 2.34 -10.67
CA THR A 132 -2.79 1.44 -9.72
C THR A 132 -4.21 1.09 -10.18
N MET A 133 -4.97 2.06 -10.67
CA MET A 133 -6.36 1.87 -11.10
C MET A 133 -6.50 1.14 -12.45
N GLU A 134 -5.59 1.39 -13.40
CA GLU A 134 -5.63 0.81 -14.75
C GLU A 134 -4.81 -0.49 -14.86
N GLY A 135 -3.86 -0.68 -13.96
CA GLY A 135 -2.95 -1.82 -13.97
C GLY A 135 -3.59 -3.12 -13.49
N THR A 136 -2.85 -4.21 -13.66
CA THR A 136 -3.35 -5.56 -13.42
C THR A 136 -3.14 -6.08 -12.00
N VAL A 137 -2.37 -5.38 -11.15
CA VAL A 137 -1.98 -5.88 -9.83
C VAL A 137 -3.18 -6.14 -8.94
N TYR A 138 -4.03 -5.11 -8.73
CA TYR A 138 -5.27 -5.28 -7.97
C TYR A 138 -6.24 -6.21 -8.67
N GLN A 139 -6.45 -6.02 -9.98
CA GLN A 139 -7.42 -6.78 -10.77
C GLN A 139 -7.17 -8.29 -10.67
N LYS A 140 -5.96 -8.74 -10.99
CA LYS A 140 -5.62 -10.17 -10.99
C LYS A 140 -5.83 -10.80 -9.60
N LYS A 141 -5.33 -10.14 -8.55
CA LYS A 141 -5.38 -10.68 -7.19
C LYS A 141 -6.78 -10.65 -6.58
N LEU A 142 -7.54 -9.58 -6.78
CA LEU A 142 -8.91 -9.51 -6.27
C LEU A 142 -9.81 -10.54 -6.96
N LEU A 143 -9.72 -10.69 -8.28
CA LEU A 143 -10.46 -11.73 -9.00
C LEU A 143 -10.07 -13.14 -8.53
N ALA A 144 -8.79 -13.41 -8.37
CA ALA A 144 -8.31 -14.69 -7.85
C ALA A 144 -8.79 -14.96 -6.41
N ALA A 145 -8.98 -13.93 -5.60
CA ALA A 145 -9.52 -14.02 -4.23
C ALA A 145 -11.07 -14.07 -4.18
N GLY A 146 -11.75 -14.00 -5.35
CA GLY A 146 -13.20 -14.09 -5.47
C GLY A 146 -13.94 -12.76 -5.27
N PHE A 147 -13.26 -11.62 -5.38
CA PHE A 147 -13.88 -10.30 -5.31
C PHE A 147 -14.25 -9.79 -6.70
N GLU A 148 -15.37 -9.06 -6.76
CA GLU A 148 -15.60 -8.10 -7.82
C GLU A 148 -14.85 -6.79 -7.51
N TYR A 149 -14.55 -6.02 -8.54
CA TYR A 149 -13.96 -4.69 -8.36
C TYR A 149 -14.52 -3.71 -9.38
N ALA A 150 -14.40 -2.44 -9.08
CA ALA A 150 -14.64 -1.36 -10.02
C ALA A 150 -13.56 -0.27 -9.85
N VAL A 151 -13.29 0.43 -10.93
CA VAL A 151 -12.44 1.63 -10.95
C VAL A 151 -13.29 2.82 -11.41
N PRO A 152 -12.95 4.06 -11.03
CA PRO A 152 -13.61 5.25 -11.55
C PRO A 152 -13.54 5.32 -13.08
N ASP A 153 -14.43 6.10 -13.70
CA ASP A 153 -14.34 6.37 -15.13
C ASP A 153 -13.02 7.07 -15.53
N ALA A 154 -12.71 7.09 -16.82
CA ALA A 154 -11.42 7.58 -17.33
C ALA A 154 -11.14 9.03 -16.92
N ALA A 155 -12.14 9.89 -16.92
CA ALA A 155 -11.98 11.30 -16.53
C ALA A 155 -11.70 11.43 -15.03
N ALA A 156 -12.40 10.63 -14.20
CA ALA A 156 -12.18 10.62 -12.77
C ALA A 156 -10.81 10.02 -12.41
N ARG A 157 -10.34 8.97 -13.11
CA ARG A 157 -8.98 8.43 -12.90
C ARG A 157 -7.90 9.46 -13.20
N ALA A 158 -8.04 10.19 -14.31
CA ALA A 158 -7.10 11.27 -14.66
C ALA A 158 -7.06 12.37 -13.60
N ARG A 159 -8.24 12.82 -13.13
CA ARG A 159 -8.30 13.88 -12.11
C ARG A 159 -7.78 13.41 -10.74
N ILE A 160 -8.02 12.14 -10.35
CA ILE A 160 -7.45 11.59 -9.12
C ILE A 160 -5.92 11.55 -9.20
N ASP A 161 -5.38 11.15 -10.35
CA ASP A 161 -3.94 11.10 -10.59
C ASP A 161 -3.30 12.49 -10.50
N GLU A 162 -3.91 13.53 -11.12
CA GLU A 162 -3.51 14.93 -10.97
C GLU A 162 -3.53 15.37 -9.50
N VAL A 163 -4.62 15.11 -8.78
CA VAL A 163 -4.71 15.43 -7.34
C VAL A 163 -3.57 14.79 -6.54
N ILE A 164 -3.26 13.53 -6.83
CA ILE A 164 -2.16 12.82 -6.13
C ILE A 164 -0.83 13.51 -6.40
N PHE A 165 -0.46 13.73 -7.67
CA PHE A 165 0.87 14.20 -8.04
C PHE A 165 1.05 15.71 -7.92
N ASP A 166 0.02 16.50 -8.18
CA ASP A 166 0.12 17.97 -8.15
C ASP A 166 -0.19 18.56 -6.76
N GLU A 167 -0.98 17.85 -5.94
CA GLU A 167 -1.39 18.34 -4.63
C GLU A 167 -0.82 17.46 -3.49
N LEU A 168 -1.29 16.20 -3.35
CA LEU A 168 -1.06 15.41 -2.14
C LEU A 168 0.41 15.07 -1.89
N VAL A 169 1.17 14.71 -2.93
CA VAL A 169 2.62 14.44 -2.83
C VAL A 169 3.40 15.68 -2.40
N ASN A 170 2.88 16.86 -2.70
CA ASN A 170 3.45 18.15 -2.32
C ASN A 170 2.92 18.67 -0.96
N GLY A 171 2.16 17.85 -0.21
CA GLY A 171 1.60 18.23 1.08
C GLY A 171 0.45 19.23 0.99
N ILE A 172 -0.19 19.37 -0.18
CA ILE A 172 -1.32 20.25 -0.42
C ILE A 172 -2.62 19.45 -0.26
N PHE A 173 -3.42 19.80 0.75
CA PHE A 173 -4.68 19.12 1.07
C PHE A 173 -5.81 20.14 1.00
N THR A 174 -6.58 20.12 -0.10
CA THR A 174 -7.66 21.07 -0.33
C THR A 174 -9.03 20.46 -0.04
N GLU A 175 -10.00 21.29 0.36
CA GLU A 175 -11.38 20.85 0.54
C GLU A 175 -12.05 20.51 -0.81
N GLU A 176 -11.59 21.15 -1.89
CA GLU A 176 -12.05 20.84 -3.25
C GLU A 176 -11.69 19.40 -3.63
N SER A 177 -10.42 19.01 -3.46
CA SER A 177 -9.94 17.67 -3.76
C SER A 177 -10.56 16.60 -2.85
N ARG A 178 -10.80 16.93 -1.57
CA ARG A 178 -11.56 16.07 -0.64
C ARG A 178 -12.96 15.83 -1.16
N THR A 179 -13.70 16.90 -1.45
CA THR A 179 -15.08 16.83 -1.96
C THR A 179 -15.14 16.04 -3.28
N TYR A 180 -14.18 16.26 -4.16
CA TYR A 180 -14.10 15.53 -5.43
C TYR A 180 -13.94 14.02 -5.21
N LEU A 181 -13.00 13.60 -4.35
CA LEU A 181 -12.80 12.19 -4.02
C LEU A 181 -14.03 11.57 -3.36
N GLN A 182 -14.70 12.28 -2.45
CA GLN A 182 -15.96 11.83 -1.85
C GLN A 182 -17.04 11.60 -2.91
N GLN A 183 -17.19 12.50 -3.88
CA GLN A 183 -18.15 12.33 -4.97
C GLN A 183 -17.80 11.14 -5.86
N VAL A 184 -16.53 10.90 -6.16
CA VAL A 184 -16.09 9.72 -6.92
C VAL A 184 -16.44 8.45 -6.14
N ILE A 185 -16.09 8.37 -4.86
CA ILE A 185 -16.38 7.20 -4.00
C ILE A 185 -17.90 6.99 -3.88
N GLY A 186 -18.68 8.06 -3.75
CA GLY A 186 -20.13 8.02 -3.75
C GLY A 186 -20.73 7.41 -5.03
N ARG A 187 -20.19 7.78 -6.21
CA ARG A 187 -20.59 7.15 -7.47
C ARG A 187 -20.26 5.64 -7.51
N MET A 188 -19.09 5.24 -6.97
CA MET A 188 -18.71 3.84 -6.87
C MET A 188 -19.65 3.05 -5.94
N SER A 189 -20.12 3.66 -4.84
CA SER A 189 -21.13 3.08 -3.97
C SER A 189 -22.43 2.79 -4.73
N HIS A 190 -22.90 3.73 -5.56
CA HIS A 190 -24.07 3.52 -6.41
C HIS A 190 -23.87 2.44 -7.48
N GLN A 191 -22.62 2.11 -7.82
CA GLN A 191 -22.29 0.97 -8.69
C GLN A 191 -22.23 -0.38 -7.94
N GLY A 192 -22.60 -0.38 -6.64
CA GLY A 192 -22.66 -1.58 -5.81
C GLY A 192 -21.32 -1.95 -5.17
N CYS A 193 -20.34 -1.05 -5.12
CA CYS A 193 -19.15 -1.28 -4.29
C CYS A 193 -19.52 -1.14 -2.81
N ASP A 194 -18.98 -2.02 -1.98
CA ASP A 194 -19.25 -2.09 -0.54
C ASP A 194 -18.06 -1.63 0.34
N ALA A 195 -16.90 -1.40 -0.28
CA ALA A 195 -15.76 -0.74 0.34
C ALA A 195 -14.88 -0.05 -0.73
N VAL A 196 -14.02 0.88 -0.31
CA VAL A 196 -13.04 1.55 -1.18
C VAL A 196 -11.62 1.29 -0.72
N VAL A 197 -10.78 0.84 -1.65
CA VAL A 197 -9.33 0.72 -1.45
C VAL A 197 -8.71 2.10 -1.67
N LEU A 198 -8.00 2.59 -0.66
CA LEU A 198 -7.15 3.77 -0.76
C LEU A 198 -5.75 3.28 -1.17
N GLY A 199 -5.56 3.13 -2.49
CA GLY A 199 -4.37 2.53 -3.12
C GLY A 199 -3.28 3.55 -3.43
N CYS A 200 -3.22 4.65 -2.71
CA CYS A 200 -2.13 5.60 -2.69
C CYS A 200 -1.90 6.03 -1.25
N THR A 201 -0.66 6.22 -0.88
CA THR A 201 -0.23 6.52 0.50
C THR A 201 -0.70 7.88 0.99
N GLU A 202 -0.96 8.80 0.09
CA GLU A 202 -1.36 10.17 0.37
C GLU A 202 -2.89 10.33 0.48
N ILE A 203 -3.69 9.48 -0.20
CA ILE A 203 -5.17 9.57 -0.13
C ILE A 203 -5.69 9.43 1.31
N PRO A 204 -5.16 8.54 2.18
CA PRO A 204 -5.59 8.45 3.58
C PRO A 204 -5.36 9.69 4.43
N LEU A 205 -4.55 10.65 3.95
CA LEU A 205 -4.37 11.96 4.59
C LEU A 205 -5.52 12.92 4.25
N LEU A 206 -6.25 12.65 3.18
CA LEU A 206 -7.37 13.46 2.71
C LEU A 206 -8.74 12.83 3.01
N ILE A 207 -8.86 11.52 2.89
CA ILE A 207 -10.08 10.72 3.08
C ILE A 207 -9.85 9.65 4.15
N ASP A 208 -10.74 9.57 5.12
CA ASP A 208 -10.76 8.56 6.19
C ASP A 208 -12.12 7.88 6.28
N ASP A 209 -12.27 6.94 7.24
CA ASP A 209 -13.53 6.21 7.45
C ASP A 209 -14.73 7.11 7.85
N ILE A 210 -14.46 8.32 8.38
CA ILE A 210 -15.51 9.25 8.82
C ILE A 210 -16.00 10.07 7.63
N SER A 211 -15.08 10.50 6.79
CA SER A 211 -15.36 11.38 5.65
C SER A 211 -15.71 10.63 4.36
N SER A 212 -15.44 9.33 4.29
CA SER A 212 -15.68 8.51 3.10
C SER A 212 -17.12 8.02 3.01
N PRO A 213 -17.77 8.08 1.82
CA PRO A 213 -19.07 7.45 1.58
C PRO A 213 -19.09 5.92 1.66
N LEU A 214 -17.95 5.26 1.58
CA LEU A 214 -17.77 3.81 1.72
C LEU A 214 -16.76 3.52 2.83
N PRO A 215 -16.86 2.38 3.53
CA PRO A 215 -15.81 1.90 4.42
C PRO A 215 -14.47 1.87 3.68
N THR A 216 -13.41 2.36 4.33
CA THR A 216 -12.09 2.44 3.70
C THR A 216 -11.22 1.22 3.96
N LEU A 217 -10.42 0.87 2.97
CA LEU A 217 -9.34 -0.10 3.04
C LEU A 217 -8.03 0.64 2.74
N ASP A 218 -7.46 1.27 3.78
CA ASP A 218 -6.16 1.93 3.70
C ASP A 218 -5.07 0.88 3.53
N SER A 219 -4.58 0.74 2.31
CA SER A 219 -3.65 -0.32 1.92
C SER A 219 -2.33 -0.25 2.69
N THR A 220 -1.84 0.95 2.99
CA THR A 220 -0.58 1.17 3.73
C THR A 220 -0.71 0.73 5.19
N ARG A 221 -1.76 1.17 5.88
CA ARG A 221 -1.98 0.78 7.29
C ARG A 221 -2.36 -0.70 7.41
N ILE A 222 -3.08 -1.25 6.44
CA ILE A 222 -3.37 -2.70 6.40
C ILE A 222 -2.08 -3.50 6.28
N LEU A 223 -1.17 -3.14 5.37
CA LEU A 223 0.13 -3.79 5.21
C LEU A 223 0.98 -3.66 6.47
N ALA A 224 1.01 -2.49 7.11
CA ALA A 224 1.73 -2.24 8.35
C ALA A 224 1.26 -3.17 9.48
N ARG A 225 -0.06 -3.32 9.65
CA ARG A 225 -0.67 -4.23 10.63
C ARG A 225 -0.38 -5.69 10.32
N ALA A 226 -0.45 -6.10 9.06
CA ALA A 226 -0.08 -7.44 8.63
C ALA A 226 1.39 -7.74 8.92
N ALA A 227 2.29 -6.78 8.65
CA ALA A 227 3.69 -6.91 8.99
C ALA A 227 3.92 -7.04 10.51
N LEU A 228 3.22 -6.26 11.32
CA LEU A 228 3.27 -6.36 12.78
C LEU A 228 2.81 -7.74 13.26
N GLN A 229 1.70 -8.26 12.74
CA GLN A 229 1.23 -9.61 13.08
C GLN A 229 2.25 -10.68 12.65
N ARG A 230 2.77 -10.58 11.44
CA ARG A 230 3.79 -11.51 10.91
C ARG A 230 5.08 -11.50 11.74
N ALA A 231 5.44 -10.35 12.31
CA ALA A 231 6.63 -10.24 13.17
C ALA A 231 6.43 -10.96 14.51
N LEU A 232 5.20 -11.17 14.96
CA LEU A 232 4.89 -11.83 16.23
C LEU A 232 4.68 -13.35 16.13
N GLU A 233 4.62 -13.87 14.91
CA GLU A 233 4.58 -15.33 14.63
C GLU A 233 5.99 -15.96 14.77
#